data_94dbde28848d4f8b025d01b2dcd722ec
#
_entry.id   94dbde28848d4f8b025d01b2dcd722ec
#
_cell.length_a   1.000
_cell.length_b   1.000
_cell.length_c   1.000
_cell.angle_alpha   90.00
_cell.angle_beta   90.00
_cell.angle_gamma   90.00
#
_symmetry.space_group_name_H-M   'P 1'
#
loop_
_entity.id
_entity.type
_entity.pdbx_description
1 polymer ?
#
loop_
_entity_poly.entity_id
_entity_poly.type
_entity_poly.pdbx_seq_one_letter_code
_entity_poly.pdbx_strand_id
1 'polypeptide(L)'
;MKKPHASNVLLGDVAYGAIRDAIVSNELKPGDRVSEYKVAEWLKISRTPAREGLRRLEAEGFLTAIPRRGLVVASVDDDAIYELYAAREVLEGGVAAMAARNATDAEIAALEQMVSVEAAMTDSPEMMFEHNRLFHQFIYRAARNRYLTKYLQSIYDTLTAHRSISTMQIAERRKAVLLEHRALCAAIARRDEVAAERAAVEHVRHALRVRMQIQHANLLGKSAAPRVRNGRPRKAMAQT
;
A
#
# COMPACT_ATOMS: atom_id res chain seq x y z
N MET A 1 25.71 -23.29 -26.66
CA MET A 1 25.37 -21.86 -26.77
C MET A 1 24.23 -21.52 -25.84
N LYS A 2 24.46 -20.60 -24.89
CA LYS A 2 23.58 -20.25 -23.76
C LYS A 2 22.38 -19.40 -24.18
N LYS A 3 21.15 -19.85 -23.93
CA LYS A 3 19.97 -18.98 -23.78
C LYS A 3 19.69 -18.83 -22.27
N PRO A 4 20.12 -17.77 -21.59
CA PRO A 4 19.77 -17.59 -20.19
C PRO A 4 19.02 -16.28 -19.85
N HIS A 5 18.74 -15.36 -20.76
CA HIS A 5 18.26 -14.04 -20.32
C HIS A 5 16.75 -13.94 -20.12
N ALA A 6 15.90 -14.51 -20.96
CA ALA A 6 14.45 -14.35 -20.84
C ALA A 6 13.85 -15.10 -19.64
N SER A 7 14.35 -16.30 -19.31
CA SER A 7 13.84 -17.08 -18.18
C SER A 7 14.22 -16.48 -16.80
N ASN A 8 15.38 -15.84 -16.69
CA ASN A 8 15.80 -15.21 -15.44
C ASN A 8 15.04 -13.91 -15.14
N VAL A 9 14.70 -13.11 -16.14
CA VAL A 9 13.88 -11.90 -15.98
C VAL A 9 12.49 -12.28 -15.46
N LEU A 10 11.84 -13.29 -16.05
CA LEU A 10 10.55 -13.81 -15.58
C LEU A 10 10.61 -14.33 -14.14
N LEU A 11 11.69 -15.04 -13.76
CA LEU A 11 11.86 -15.53 -12.39
C LEU A 11 12.19 -14.40 -11.39
N GLY A 12 12.83 -13.34 -11.82
CA GLY A 12 13.02 -12.12 -11.03
C GLY A 12 11.71 -11.42 -10.73
N ASP A 13 10.80 -11.33 -11.72
CA ASP A 13 9.46 -10.80 -11.55
C ASP A 13 8.61 -11.66 -10.61
N VAL A 14 8.72 -12.99 -10.70
CA VAL A 14 8.07 -13.94 -9.79
C VAL A 14 8.57 -13.73 -8.36
N ALA A 15 9.90 -13.60 -8.17
CA ALA A 15 10.47 -13.36 -6.84
C ALA A 15 10.01 -12.03 -6.26
N TYR A 16 10.05 -10.97 -7.06
CA TYR A 16 9.55 -9.65 -6.67
C TYR A 16 8.08 -9.70 -6.24
N GLY A 17 7.21 -10.28 -7.07
CA GLY A 17 5.77 -10.38 -6.79
C GLY A 17 5.48 -11.16 -5.52
N ALA A 18 6.07 -12.36 -5.38
CA ALA A 18 5.84 -13.22 -4.21
C ALA A 18 6.27 -12.56 -2.89
N ILE A 19 7.45 -11.92 -2.87
CA ILE A 19 7.93 -11.23 -1.65
C ILE A 19 7.06 -10.01 -1.34
N ARG A 20 6.72 -9.21 -2.36
CA ARG A 20 5.83 -8.05 -2.20
C ARG A 20 4.48 -8.48 -1.62
N ASP A 21 3.88 -9.53 -2.17
CA ASP A 21 2.59 -10.02 -1.72
C ASP A 21 2.65 -10.56 -0.27
N ALA A 22 3.74 -11.21 0.12
CA ALA A 22 3.99 -11.64 1.49
C ALA A 22 4.15 -10.46 2.47
N ILE A 23 4.77 -9.35 2.03
CA ILE A 23 4.87 -8.10 2.81
C ILE A 23 3.48 -7.45 2.94
N VAL A 24 2.76 -7.32 1.83
CA VAL A 24 1.43 -6.71 1.78
C VAL A 24 0.41 -7.51 2.59
N SER A 25 0.48 -8.84 2.58
CA SER A 25 -0.38 -9.71 3.40
C SER A 25 0.04 -9.78 4.88
N ASN A 26 1.15 -9.14 5.25
CA ASN A 26 1.74 -9.17 6.61
C ASN A 26 2.23 -10.58 7.04
N GLU A 27 2.48 -11.47 6.09
CA GLU A 27 3.20 -12.73 6.30
C GLU A 27 4.67 -12.44 6.63
N LEU A 28 5.29 -11.51 5.89
CA LEU A 28 6.57 -10.89 6.24
C LEU A 28 6.29 -9.55 6.95
N LYS A 29 6.71 -9.44 8.20
CA LYS A 29 6.44 -8.28 9.06
C LYS A 29 7.58 -7.26 9.01
N PRO A 30 7.31 -5.96 9.28
CA PRO A 30 8.35 -4.95 9.45
C PRO A 30 9.44 -5.44 10.41
N GLY A 31 10.70 -5.34 9.98
CA GLY A 31 11.87 -5.81 10.70
C GLY A 31 12.26 -7.28 10.46
N ASP A 32 11.44 -8.06 9.78
CA ASP A 32 11.78 -9.44 9.41
C ASP A 32 12.94 -9.46 8.41
N ARG A 33 13.88 -10.38 8.65
CA ARG A 33 15.06 -10.53 7.79
C ARG A 33 14.72 -11.33 6.54
N VAL A 34 14.98 -10.75 5.38
CA VAL A 34 14.83 -11.38 4.06
C VAL A 34 16.21 -11.60 3.45
N SER A 35 16.49 -12.79 2.93
CA SER A 35 17.78 -13.10 2.30
C SER A 35 17.60 -13.86 1.00
N GLU A 36 18.55 -13.68 0.08
CA GLU A 36 18.59 -14.38 -1.21
C GLU A 36 18.43 -15.90 -1.04
N TYR A 37 19.09 -16.45 -0.02
CA TYR A 37 19.06 -17.90 0.26
C TYR A 37 17.65 -18.37 0.62
N LYS A 38 17.00 -17.70 1.59
CA LYS A 38 15.64 -18.05 2.03
C LYS A 38 14.60 -17.89 0.92
N VAL A 39 14.72 -16.83 0.11
CA VAL A 39 13.82 -16.60 -1.03
C VAL A 39 14.03 -17.66 -2.11
N ALA A 40 15.26 -17.99 -2.44
CA ALA A 40 15.60 -19.02 -3.42
C ALA A 40 15.05 -20.40 -2.98
N GLU A 41 15.17 -20.74 -1.70
CA GLU A 41 14.64 -21.98 -1.10
C GLU A 41 13.10 -21.99 -1.13
N TRP A 42 12.47 -20.90 -0.69
CA TRP A 42 11.02 -20.75 -0.64
C TRP A 42 10.36 -20.89 -2.01
N LEU A 43 10.91 -20.18 -3.03
CA LEU A 43 10.34 -20.15 -4.36
C LEU A 43 10.89 -21.23 -5.31
N LYS A 44 11.83 -22.07 -4.83
CA LYS A 44 12.52 -23.10 -5.62
C LYS A 44 13.18 -22.56 -6.89
N ILE A 45 13.82 -21.41 -6.79
CA ILE A 45 14.56 -20.72 -7.85
C ILE A 45 16.05 -20.60 -7.50
N SER A 46 16.88 -20.18 -8.46
CA SER A 46 18.27 -19.87 -8.16
C SER A 46 18.42 -18.54 -7.40
N ARG A 47 19.59 -18.30 -6.81
CA ARG A 47 19.88 -17.08 -6.04
C ARG A 47 19.90 -15.81 -6.91
N THR A 48 20.21 -15.93 -8.19
CA THR A 48 20.28 -14.76 -9.11
C THR A 48 18.92 -14.05 -9.26
N PRO A 49 17.83 -14.71 -9.68
CA PRO A 49 16.51 -14.07 -9.74
C PRO A 49 15.99 -13.65 -8.36
N ALA A 50 16.29 -14.40 -7.28
CA ALA A 50 15.95 -13.98 -5.92
C ALA A 50 16.61 -12.63 -5.55
N ARG A 51 17.91 -12.47 -5.87
CA ARG A 51 18.64 -11.21 -5.69
C ARG A 51 18.05 -10.06 -6.50
N GLU A 52 17.65 -10.32 -7.74
CA GLU A 52 17.03 -9.32 -8.61
C GLU A 52 15.71 -8.81 -8.04
N GLY A 53 14.82 -9.71 -7.60
CA GLY A 53 13.58 -9.35 -6.93
C GLY A 53 13.81 -8.54 -5.64
N LEU A 54 14.78 -8.96 -4.81
CA LEU A 54 15.12 -8.24 -3.57
C LEU A 54 15.68 -6.84 -3.82
N ARG A 55 16.54 -6.66 -4.84
CA ARG A 55 17.07 -5.33 -5.20
C ARG A 55 15.98 -4.38 -5.67
N ARG A 56 15.00 -4.88 -6.41
CA ARG A 56 13.85 -4.06 -6.83
C ARG A 56 13.01 -3.63 -5.64
N LEU A 57 12.74 -4.54 -4.71
CA LEU A 57 11.99 -4.23 -3.48
C LEU A 57 12.75 -3.25 -2.56
N GLU A 58 14.07 -3.33 -2.52
CA GLU A 58 14.91 -2.35 -1.82
C GLU A 58 14.85 -0.98 -2.49
N ALA A 59 14.97 -0.91 -3.82
CA ALA A 59 14.86 0.33 -4.58
C ALA A 59 13.47 1.00 -4.49
N GLU A 60 12.43 0.21 -4.26
CA GLU A 60 11.05 0.67 -4.07
C GLU A 60 10.70 0.92 -2.59
N GLY A 61 11.65 0.71 -1.66
CA GLY A 61 11.45 1.01 -0.23
C GLY A 61 10.71 -0.05 0.57
N PHE A 62 10.38 -1.22 0.00
CA PHE A 62 9.79 -2.35 0.75
C PHE A 62 10.80 -3.04 1.67
N LEU A 63 12.07 -3.00 1.29
CA LEU A 63 13.18 -3.54 2.06
C LEU A 63 14.21 -2.44 2.31
N THR A 64 14.92 -2.56 3.43
CA THR A 64 16.05 -1.68 3.75
C THR A 64 17.25 -2.49 4.20
N ALA A 65 18.45 -2.05 3.80
CA ALA A 65 19.68 -2.67 4.25
C ALA A 65 20.07 -2.13 5.62
N ILE A 66 20.18 -3.02 6.61
CA ILE A 66 20.68 -2.67 7.95
C ILE A 66 22.10 -3.24 8.10
N PRO A 67 23.09 -2.44 8.52
CA PRO A 67 24.45 -2.90 8.76
C PRO A 67 24.46 -4.14 9.65
N ARG A 68 25.21 -5.17 9.27
CA ARG A 68 25.34 -6.47 9.96
C ARG A 68 24.08 -7.33 10.03
N ARG A 69 22.89 -6.82 9.71
CA ARG A 69 21.63 -7.59 9.68
C ARG A 69 21.21 -7.99 8.27
N GLY A 70 21.70 -7.31 7.23
CA GLY A 70 21.28 -7.51 5.83
C GLY A 70 19.97 -6.84 5.52
N LEU A 71 19.26 -7.31 4.49
CA LEU A 71 17.95 -6.79 4.11
C LEU A 71 16.89 -7.21 5.13
N VAL A 72 16.09 -6.23 5.53
CA VAL A 72 14.90 -6.42 6.38
C VAL A 72 13.69 -5.75 5.74
N VAL A 73 12.50 -6.23 6.05
CA VAL A 73 11.26 -5.53 5.69
C VAL A 73 11.28 -4.13 6.31
N ALA A 74 11.13 -3.11 5.48
CA ALA A 74 11.17 -1.74 5.92
C ALA A 74 10.04 -1.46 6.94
N SER A 75 10.30 -0.64 7.93
CA SER A 75 9.29 0.00 8.75
C SER A 75 9.13 1.43 8.26
N VAL A 76 7.93 1.85 7.98
CA VAL A 76 7.65 3.26 7.70
C VAL A 76 7.50 3.93 9.05
N ASP A 77 8.36 4.89 9.34
CA ASP A 77 8.23 5.76 10.50
C ASP A 77 7.16 6.84 10.27
N ASP A 78 6.90 7.61 11.30
CA ASP A 78 5.85 8.63 11.26
C ASP A 78 6.15 9.72 10.25
N ASP A 79 7.41 10.12 10.13
CA ASP A 79 7.84 11.16 9.19
C ASP A 79 7.66 10.70 7.76
N ALA A 80 8.06 9.46 7.43
CA ALA A 80 7.85 8.88 6.11
C ALA A 80 6.35 8.73 5.75
N ILE A 81 5.47 8.48 6.74
CA ILE A 81 4.03 8.51 6.52
C ILE A 81 3.55 9.91 6.09
N TYR A 82 3.99 10.95 6.79
CA TYR A 82 3.65 12.33 6.42
C TYR A 82 4.14 12.67 5.01
N GLU A 83 5.38 12.30 4.67
CA GLU A 83 5.97 12.53 3.35
C GLU A 83 5.19 11.79 2.24
N LEU A 84 4.82 10.53 2.47
CA LEU A 84 4.03 9.75 1.52
C LEU A 84 2.64 10.36 1.30
N TYR A 85 1.98 10.83 2.36
CA TYR A 85 0.68 11.48 2.23
C TYR A 85 0.76 12.86 1.58
N ALA A 86 1.84 13.62 1.82
CA ALA A 86 2.09 14.87 1.12
C ALA A 86 2.28 14.65 -0.40
N ALA A 87 3.05 13.62 -0.78
CA ALA A 87 3.20 13.22 -2.16
C ALA A 87 1.86 12.77 -2.79
N ARG A 88 1.06 11.98 -2.07
CA ARG A 88 -0.28 11.58 -2.51
C ARG A 88 -1.19 12.77 -2.74
N GLU A 89 -1.21 13.74 -1.84
CA GLU A 89 -2.04 14.94 -1.95
C GLU A 89 -1.80 15.65 -3.28
N VAL A 90 -0.54 15.87 -3.64
CA VAL A 90 -0.17 16.51 -4.91
C VAL A 90 -0.52 15.66 -6.12
N LEU A 91 -0.18 14.37 -6.08
CA LEU A 91 -0.34 13.48 -7.21
C LEU A 91 -1.81 13.09 -7.44
N GLU A 92 -2.56 12.78 -6.38
CA GLU A 92 -3.98 12.41 -6.49
C GLU A 92 -4.84 13.59 -6.89
N GLY A 93 -4.54 14.80 -6.40
CA GLY A 93 -5.21 16.01 -6.85
C GLY A 93 -5.04 16.23 -8.36
N GLY A 94 -3.80 16.19 -8.84
CA GLY A 94 -3.52 16.35 -10.27
C GLY A 94 -4.14 15.23 -11.13
N VAL A 95 -4.13 14.00 -10.66
CA VAL A 95 -4.77 12.86 -11.35
C VAL A 95 -6.29 13.01 -11.40
N ALA A 96 -6.92 13.47 -10.33
CA ALA A 96 -8.37 13.72 -10.30
C ALA A 96 -8.79 14.81 -11.29
N ALA A 97 -8.05 15.93 -11.37
CA ALA A 97 -8.26 16.97 -12.37
C ALA A 97 -8.13 16.42 -13.81
N MET A 98 -7.05 15.62 -14.06
CA MET A 98 -6.85 14.98 -15.35
C MET A 98 -7.97 13.98 -15.68
N ALA A 99 -8.47 13.22 -14.69
CA ALA A 99 -9.60 12.32 -14.89
C ALA A 99 -10.88 13.07 -15.24
N ALA A 100 -11.17 14.20 -14.59
CA ALA A 100 -12.30 15.06 -14.94
C ALA A 100 -12.24 15.52 -16.39
N ARG A 101 -11.05 15.88 -16.88
CA ARG A 101 -10.83 16.30 -18.27
C ARG A 101 -10.91 15.15 -19.27
N ASN A 102 -10.33 13.98 -18.96
CA ASN A 102 -10.00 12.93 -19.92
C ASN A 102 -10.93 11.70 -19.88
N ALA A 103 -11.72 11.51 -18.80
CA ALA A 103 -12.61 10.37 -18.68
C ALA A 103 -13.66 10.34 -19.79
N THR A 104 -13.91 9.18 -20.37
CA THR A 104 -15.02 8.95 -21.27
C THR A 104 -16.34 8.88 -20.52
N ASP A 105 -17.47 9.08 -21.20
CA ASP A 105 -18.78 8.96 -20.57
C ASP A 105 -19.04 7.54 -20.02
N ALA A 106 -18.51 6.52 -20.68
CA ALA A 106 -18.57 5.14 -20.19
C ALA A 106 -17.76 4.96 -18.90
N GLU A 107 -16.61 5.60 -18.76
CA GLU A 107 -15.81 5.56 -17.54
C GLU A 107 -16.48 6.34 -16.41
N ILE A 108 -17.12 7.46 -16.70
CA ILE A 108 -17.92 8.21 -15.73
C ILE A 108 -19.07 7.34 -15.21
N ALA A 109 -19.86 6.72 -16.12
CA ALA A 109 -20.93 5.81 -15.72
C ALA A 109 -20.44 4.63 -14.87
N ALA A 110 -19.25 4.08 -15.17
CA ALA A 110 -18.64 3.03 -14.36
C ALA A 110 -18.24 3.54 -12.97
N LEU A 111 -17.68 4.75 -12.83
CA LEU A 111 -17.39 5.38 -11.54
C LEU A 111 -18.65 5.60 -10.70
N GLU A 112 -19.73 6.09 -11.32
CA GLU A 112 -21.03 6.28 -10.66
C GLU A 112 -21.58 4.93 -10.16
N GLN A 113 -21.46 3.87 -10.95
CA GLN A 113 -21.85 2.52 -10.53
C GLN A 113 -21.00 2.04 -9.35
N MET A 114 -19.68 2.25 -9.37
CA MET A 114 -18.81 1.90 -8.23
C MET A 114 -19.26 2.60 -6.95
N VAL A 115 -19.54 3.90 -7.01
CA VAL A 115 -20.01 4.68 -5.85
C VAL A 115 -21.39 4.23 -5.38
N SER A 116 -22.29 3.81 -6.29
CA SER A 116 -23.64 3.35 -5.93
C SER A 116 -23.64 2.07 -5.10
N VAL A 117 -22.72 1.14 -5.39
CA VAL A 117 -22.64 -0.15 -4.67
C VAL A 117 -21.81 -0.06 -3.38
N GLU A 118 -21.01 0.98 -3.23
CA GLU A 118 -20.10 1.15 -2.08
C GLU A 118 -20.86 1.22 -0.74
N ALA A 119 -22.06 1.80 -0.73
CA ALA A 119 -22.89 1.91 0.47
C ALA A 119 -23.22 0.55 1.11
N ALA A 120 -23.35 -0.51 0.30
CA ALA A 120 -23.60 -1.86 0.80
C ALA A 120 -22.35 -2.53 1.40
N MET A 121 -21.18 -1.94 1.26
CA MET A 121 -19.90 -2.48 1.74
C MET A 121 -19.44 -1.84 3.05
N THR A 122 -20.13 -0.80 3.54
CA THR A 122 -19.70 0.00 4.71
C THR A 122 -19.55 -0.80 5.99
N ASP A 123 -20.21 -1.95 6.12
CA ASP A 123 -20.12 -2.81 7.29
C ASP A 123 -18.91 -3.78 7.25
N SER A 124 -18.28 -3.94 6.10
CA SER A 124 -17.08 -4.78 5.92
C SER A 124 -15.82 -3.95 5.67
N PRO A 125 -14.89 -3.88 6.62
CA PRO A 125 -13.60 -3.21 6.43
C PRO A 125 -12.81 -3.74 5.24
N GLU A 126 -12.84 -5.06 5.02
CA GLU A 126 -12.10 -5.74 3.95
C GLU A 126 -12.66 -5.40 2.57
N MET A 127 -14.00 -5.45 2.41
CA MET A 127 -14.67 -5.08 1.17
C MET A 127 -14.45 -3.59 0.86
N MET A 128 -14.59 -2.71 1.86
CA MET A 128 -14.35 -1.28 1.69
C MET A 128 -12.90 -0.98 1.32
N PHE A 129 -11.92 -1.67 1.93
CA PHE A 129 -10.52 -1.50 1.58
C PHE A 129 -10.25 -1.86 0.11
N GLU A 130 -10.74 -3.01 -0.34
CA GLU A 130 -10.52 -3.47 -1.69
C GLU A 130 -11.28 -2.61 -2.71
N HIS A 131 -12.51 -2.24 -2.40
CA HIS A 131 -13.30 -1.35 -3.25
C HIS A 131 -12.65 0.05 -3.39
N ASN A 132 -12.20 0.64 -2.29
CA ASN A 132 -11.46 1.90 -2.28
C ASN A 132 -10.20 1.83 -3.18
N ARG A 133 -9.45 0.72 -3.11
CA ARG A 133 -8.28 0.49 -3.96
C ARG A 133 -8.66 0.49 -5.44
N LEU A 134 -9.71 -0.24 -5.81
CA LEU A 134 -10.19 -0.34 -7.19
C LEU A 134 -10.72 1.01 -7.71
N PHE A 135 -11.45 1.75 -6.88
CA PHE A 135 -11.97 3.07 -7.21
C PHE A 135 -10.85 4.05 -7.56
N HIS A 136 -9.82 4.14 -6.73
CA HIS A 136 -8.68 5.00 -7.02
C HIS A 136 -7.92 4.55 -8.27
N GLN A 137 -7.67 3.25 -8.44
CA GLN A 137 -7.01 2.74 -9.66
C GLN A 137 -7.80 3.07 -10.93
N PHE A 138 -9.13 3.06 -10.86
CA PHE A 138 -9.97 3.43 -11.98
C PHE A 138 -9.79 4.91 -12.36
N ILE A 139 -9.80 5.81 -11.38
CA ILE A 139 -9.53 7.24 -11.59
C ILE A 139 -8.13 7.46 -12.18
N TYR A 140 -7.11 6.74 -11.66
CA TYR A 140 -5.74 6.87 -12.17
C TYR A 140 -5.64 6.49 -13.66
N ARG A 141 -6.38 5.46 -14.09
CA ARG A 141 -6.44 5.06 -15.51
C ARG A 141 -7.18 6.08 -16.35
N ALA A 142 -8.31 6.61 -15.86
CA ALA A 142 -9.10 7.64 -16.54
C ALA A 142 -8.31 8.95 -16.74
N ALA A 143 -7.34 9.25 -15.89
CA ALA A 143 -6.46 10.40 -16.04
C ALA A 143 -5.53 10.34 -17.28
N ARG A 144 -5.37 9.17 -17.91
CA ARG A 144 -4.52 8.96 -19.11
C ARG A 144 -3.04 9.33 -18.91
N ASN A 145 -2.53 9.23 -17.68
CA ASN A 145 -1.13 9.51 -17.38
C ASN A 145 -0.46 8.29 -16.72
N ARG A 146 0.18 7.44 -17.53
CA ARG A 146 0.84 6.21 -17.08
C ARG A 146 1.95 6.45 -16.03
N TYR A 147 2.60 7.62 -16.06
CA TYR A 147 3.69 7.92 -15.12
C TYR A 147 3.13 8.23 -13.73
N LEU A 148 2.12 9.08 -13.64
CA LEU A 148 1.44 9.35 -12.38
C LEU A 148 0.79 8.09 -11.80
N THR A 149 0.14 7.28 -12.64
CA THR A 149 -0.42 5.97 -12.22
C THR A 149 0.65 5.08 -11.60
N LYS A 150 1.84 5.00 -12.21
CA LYS A 150 2.95 4.18 -11.69
C LYS A 150 3.42 4.67 -10.31
N TYR A 151 3.63 5.98 -10.16
CA TYR A 151 4.10 6.55 -8.89
C TYR A 151 3.05 6.41 -7.77
N LEU A 152 1.78 6.68 -8.08
CA LEU A 152 0.70 6.48 -7.11
C LEU A 152 0.54 5.02 -6.70
N GLN A 153 0.69 4.07 -7.63
CA GLN A 153 0.66 2.65 -7.31
C GLN A 153 1.81 2.27 -6.36
N SER A 154 3.02 2.78 -6.58
CA SER A 154 4.17 2.53 -5.70
C SER A 154 3.93 3.08 -4.29
N ILE A 155 3.41 4.30 -4.16
CA ILE A 155 3.05 4.89 -2.86
C ILE A 155 1.96 4.06 -2.17
N TYR A 156 0.93 3.66 -2.92
CA TYR A 156 -0.16 2.84 -2.41
C TYR A 156 0.35 1.49 -1.89
N ASP A 157 1.21 0.83 -2.65
CA ASP A 157 1.82 -0.45 -2.27
C ASP A 157 2.64 -0.30 -0.98
N THR A 158 3.44 0.76 -0.86
CA THR A 158 4.20 1.08 0.36
C THR A 158 3.26 1.29 1.56
N LEU A 159 2.19 2.06 1.41
CA LEU A 159 1.22 2.27 2.49
C LEU A 159 0.45 1.00 2.85
N THR A 160 0.20 0.13 1.89
CA THR A 160 -0.52 -1.14 2.08
C THR A 160 0.35 -2.19 2.77
N ALA A 161 1.66 -2.21 2.52
CA ALA A 161 2.61 -3.05 3.24
C ALA A 161 2.56 -2.81 4.77
N HIS A 162 2.10 -1.63 5.21
CA HIS A 162 1.87 -1.28 6.61
C HIS A 162 0.40 -1.39 7.02
N ARG A 163 -0.27 -2.44 6.57
CA ARG A 163 -1.72 -2.70 6.68
C ARG A 163 -2.28 -2.72 8.11
N SER A 164 -1.42 -2.90 9.13
CA SER A 164 -1.80 -2.83 10.55
C SER A 164 -2.47 -1.50 10.96
N ILE A 165 -2.45 -0.49 10.08
CA ILE A 165 -3.03 0.83 10.29
C ILE A 165 -3.98 1.18 9.13
N SER A 166 -4.81 0.24 8.70
CA SER A 166 -5.85 0.55 7.70
C SER A 166 -6.91 1.45 8.33
N THR A 167 -7.13 2.62 7.73
CA THR A 167 -8.18 3.55 8.18
C THR A 167 -9.59 2.97 8.01
N MET A 168 -9.75 1.94 7.16
CA MET A 168 -11.04 1.26 6.93
C MET A 168 -11.49 0.41 8.12
N GLN A 169 -10.65 0.17 9.13
CA GLN A 169 -11.08 -0.46 10.38
C GLN A 169 -12.06 0.43 11.18
N ILE A 170 -12.05 1.74 10.95
CA ILE A 170 -12.90 2.70 11.65
C ILE A 170 -14.21 2.88 10.87
N ALA A 171 -15.36 2.58 11.53
CA ALA A 171 -16.68 2.65 10.89
C ALA A 171 -17.04 4.05 10.41
N GLU A 172 -16.74 5.08 11.21
CA GLU A 172 -16.96 6.49 10.84
C GLU A 172 -16.14 6.88 9.61
N ARG A 173 -14.92 6.34 9.47
CA ARG A 173 -14.09 6.58 8.29
C ARG A 173 -14.71 5.96 7.04
N ARG A 174 -15.25 4.75 7.12
CA ARG A 174 -15.93 4.11 5.97
C ARG A 174 -17.12 4.95 5.48
N LYS A 175 -17.93 5.47 6.40
CA LYS A 175 -19.05 6.37 6.07
C LYS A 175 -18.57 7.67 5.43
N ALA A 176 -17.48 8.25 5.94
CA ALA A 176 -16.89 9.47 5.38
C ALA A 176 -16.34 9.23 3.97
N VAL A 177 -15.66 8.10 3.74
CA VAL A 177 -15.13 7.72 2.42
C VAL A 177 -16.23 7.67 1.37
N LEU A 178 -17.38 7.08 1.68
CA LEU A 178 -18.53 7.05 0.77
C LEU A 178 -18.96 8.46 0.32
N LEU A 179 -19.01 9.42 1.24
CA LEU A 179 -19.37 10.81 0.91
C LEU A 179 -18.28 11.50 0.09
N GLU A 180 -17.02 11.26 0.41
CA GLU A 180 -15.87 11.78 -0.31
C GLU A 180 -15.79 11.23 -1.74
N HIS A 181 -15.99 9.91 -1.93
CA HIS A 181 -16.03 9.30 -3.26
C HIS A 181 -17.20 9.83 -4.10
N ARG A 182 -18.37 10.04 -3.50
CA ARG A 182 -19.51 10.68 -4.17
C ARG A 182 -19.18 12.09 -4.65
N ALA A 183 -18.55 12.90 -3.82
CA ALA A 183 -18.14 14.25 -4.17
C ALA A 183 -17.12 14.27 -5.32
N LEU A 184 -16.10 13.40 -5.24
CA LEU A 184 -15.08 13.25 -6.27
C LEU A 184 -15.67 12.76 -7.60
N CYS A 185 -16.49 11.72 -7.56
CA CYS A 185 -17.18 11.18 -8.74
C CYS A 185 -18.08 12.25 -9.39
N ALA A 186 -18.86 12.99 -8.60
CA ALA A 186 -19.71 14.06 -9.09
C ALA A 186 -18.92 15.22 -9.74
N ALA A 187 -17.73 15.55 -9.22
CA ALA A 187 -16.84 16.54 -9.82
C ALA A 187 -16.29 16.06 -11.19
N ILE A 188 -15.85 14.80 -11.25
CA ILE A 188 -15.39 14.17 -12.50
C ILE A 188 -16.53 14.11 -13.54
N ALA A 189 -17.73 13.73 -13.13
CA ALA A 189 -18.90 13.66 -14.01
C ALA A 189 -19.28 15.04 -14.61
N ARG A 190 -19.12 16.10 -13.84
CA ARG A 190 -19.32 17.47 -14.32
C ARG A 190 -18.12 18.04 -15.09
N ARG A 191 -17.06 17.29 -15.26
CA ARG A 191 -15.81 17.72 -15.89
C ARG A 191 -15.18 18.95 -15.21
N ASP A 192 -15.39 19.09 -13.91
CA ASP A 192 -14.88 20.18 -13.09
C ASP A 192 -13.52 19.79 -12.50
N GLU A 193 -12.44 20.14 -13.22
CA GLU A 193 -11.06 19.82 -12.85
C GLU A 193 -10.70 20.36 -11.45
N VAL A 194 -11.11 21.59 -11.15
CA VAL A 194 -10.79 22.25 -9.86
C VAL A 194 -11.51 21.59 -8.69
N ALA A 195 -12.80 21.29 -8.88
CA ALA A 195 -13.55 20.58 -7.83
C ALA A 195 -13.06 19.15 -7.63
N ALA A 196 -12.66 18.44 -8.71
CA ALA A 196 -12.12 17.10 -8.63
C ALA A 196 -10.76 17.07 -7.88
N GLU A 197 -9.86 18.00 -8.20
CA GLU A 197 -8.60 18.17 -7.49
C GLU A 197 -8.84 18.41 -5.99
N ARG A 198 -9.67 19.38 -5.65
CA ARG A 198 -10.00 19.69 -4.26
C ARG A 198 -10.59 18.51 -3.52
N ALA A 199 -11.54 17.80 -4.12
CA ALA A 199 -12.17 16.63 -3.50
C ALA A 199 -11.15 15.51 -3.23
N ALA A 200 -10.21 15.23 -4.15
CA ALA A 200 -9.15 14.26 -3.97
C ALA A 200 -8.17 14.66 -2.87
N VAL A 201 -7.75 15.92 -2.84
CA VAL A 201 -6.87 16.47 -1.79
C VAL A 201 -7.51 16.36 -0.41
N GLU A 202 -8.78 16.73 -0.27
CA GLU A 202 -9.51 16.63 1.01
C GLU A 202 -9.65 15.17 1.47
N HIS A 203 -9.93 14.24 0.55
CA HIS A 203 -9.97 12.81 0.81
C HIS A 203 -8.64 12.30 1.39
N VAL A 204 -7.51 12.64 0.77
CA VAL A 204 -6.17 12.24 1.22
C VAL A 204 -5.84 12.84 2.59
N ARG A 205 -6.12 14.13 2.79
CA ARG A 205 -5.92 14.80 4.09
C ARG A 205 -6.74 14.17 5.20
N HIS A 206 -7.98 13.81 4.93
CA HIS A 206 -8.81 13.13 5.91
C HIS A 206 -8.27 11.74 6.24
N ALA A 207 -7.83 10.99 5.23
CA ALA A 207 -7.19 9.68 5.44
C ALA A 207 -5.94 9.80 6.32
N LEU A 208 -5.10 10.82 6.12
CA LEU A 208 -3.93 11.07 6.97
C LEU A 208 -4.34 11.34 8.42
N ARG A 209 -5.30 12.25 8.65
CA ARG A 209 -5.76 12.56 10.01
C ARG A 209 -6.21 11.31 10.77
N VAL A 210 -7.03 10.47 10.13
CA VAL A 210 -7.52 9.23 10.75
C VAL A 210 -6.36 8.25 10.99
N ARG A 211 -5.43 8.12 10.06
CA ARG A 211 -4.25 7.27 10.23
C ARG A 211 -3.41 7.67 11.42
N MET A 212 -3.16 8.97 11.59
CA MET A 212 -2.40 9.48 12.74
C MET A 212 -3.12 9.27 14.06
N GLN A 213 -4.45 9.37 14.10
CA GLN A 213 -5.25 9.04 15.28
C GLN A 213 -5.10 7.58 15.70
N ILE A 214 -5.18 6.64 14.72
CA ILE A 214 -5.00 5.20 14.98
C ILE A 214 -3.57 4.94 15.52
N GLN A 215 -2.58 5.56 14.93
CA GLN A 215 -1.19 5.40 15.32
C GLN A 215 -0.93 5.91 16.73
N HIS A 216 -1.43 7.09 17.07
CA HIS A 216 -1.34 7.66 18.41
C HIS A 216 -2.04 6.77 19.46
N ALA A 217 -3.24 6.26 19.16
CA ALA A 217 -3.94 5.33 20.03
C ALA A 217 -3.16 4.02 20.27
N ASN A 218 -2.51 3.49 19.22
CA ASN A 218 -1.67 2.30 19.33
C ASN A 218 -0.41 2.53 20.19
N LEU A 219 0.19 3.72 20.14
CA LEU A 219 1.32 4.08 20.99
C LEU A 219 0.90 4.16 22.46
N LEU A 220 -0.22 4.80 22.76
CA LEU A 220 -0.77 4.88 24.12
C LEU A 220 -1.16 3.51 24.65
N GLY A 221 -1.80 2.67 23.86
CA GLY A 221 -2.17 1.29 24.22
C GLY A 221 -0.96 0.40 24.51
N LYS A 222 0.13 0.55 23.78
CA LYS A 222 1.40 -0.15 24.06
C LYS A 222 2.12 0.36 25.33
N SER A 223 1.94 1.62 25.68
CA SER A 223 2.52 2.19 26.91
C SER A 223 1.78 1.72 28.18
N ALA A 224 0.51 1.36 28.05
CA ALA A 224 -0.33 0.88 29.15
C ALA A 224 -0.18 -0.63 29.45
N ALA A 225 0.44 -1.41 28.57
CA ALA A 225 0.67 -2.83 28.80
C ALA A 225 1.79 -3.03 29.84
N PRO A 226 1.57 -3.76 30.96
CA PRO A 226 2.61 -4.03 31.93
C PRO A 226 3.75 -4.81 31.25
N ARG A 227 4.98 -4.34 31.42
CA ARG A 227 6.18 -5.07 30.98
C ARG A 227 6.21 -6.43 31.68
N VAL A 228 5.69 -7.47 31.03
CA VAL A 228 5.89 -8.83 31.46
C VAL A 228 7.39 -9.09 31.37
N ARG A 229 8.09 -9.11 32.53
CA ARG A 229 9.46 -9.57 32.65
C ARG A 229 9.46 -11.06 32.29
N ASN A 230 9.71 -11.36 31.02
CA ASN A 230 9.98 -12.73 30.59
C ASN A 230 11.26 -13.20 31.28
N GLY A 231 11.10 -13.87 32.42
CA GLY A 231 12.09 -14.68 33.02
C GLY A 231 12.44 -15.79 32.01
N ARG A 232 13.69 -15.76 31.51
CA ARG A 232 14.24 -16.85 30.70
C ARG A 232 14.12 -18.16 31.44
N PRO A 233 13.54 -19.22 30.90
CA PRO A 233 13.89 -20.55 31.29
C PRO A 233 15.26 -20.88 30.63
N ARG A 234 16.29 -21.00 31.46
CA ARG A 234 17.50 -21.77 31.11
C ARG A 234 17.04 -23.20 30.83
N LYS A 235 17.18 -23.68 29.61
CA LYS A 235 17.27 -25.11 29.35
C LYS A 235 18.47 -25.40 28.48
N ALA A 236 19.32 -26.16 29.15
CA ALA A 236 20.46 -26.95 28.76
C ALA A 236 20.30 -27.58 27.37
N MET A 237 21.28 -27.38 26.51
CA MET A 237 21.64 -28.35 25.49
C MET A 237 22.81 -29.16 26.01
N ALA A 238 22.50 -30.38 26.40
CA ALA A 238 23.48 -31.45 26.50
C ALA A 238 23.57 -32.16 25.14
N GLN A 239 24.80 -32.25 24.67
CA GLN A 239 25.46 -33.38 24.02
C GLN A 239 24.63 -34.34 23.13
N THR A 240 24.83 -34.33 21.84
CA THR A 240 25.71 -35.30 21.10
C THR A 240 25.95 -34.75 19.71
#